data_7ecdff3c7124cfe7075eba569b30bd5e
#
_entry.id   7ecdff3c7124cfe7075eba569b30bd5e
#
_cell.length_a   1.000
_cell.length_b   1.000
_cell.length_c   1.000
_cell.angle_alpha   90.00
_cell.angle_beta   90.00
_cell.angle_gamma   90.00
#
_symmetry.space_group_name_H-M   'P 1'
#
loop_
_entity.id
_entity.type
_entity.pdbx_description
1 polymer ?
#
loop_
_entity_poly.entity_id
_entity_poly.type
_entity_poly.pdbx_seq_one_letter_code
_entity_poly.pdbx_strand_id
1 'polypeptide(L)'
;WITSKLWNNRHRKEQVQPALELTLKNLRLDYLDLYLIHWPIVLKDEVTFPTKADELVSLKETPLTETWEGMIAAQELDMALHIGTSNFSIKKIKELTDATGVKPENNQVEMHPFLQQKTLKAYCDAEGILLTGYAPLGSADRPANRIVEGEPKLFDNEIIRNIAESKGCSVAQTMLAWAVSRGTCTIPKSVNPARLKENLEAADIELSDSEMAQMAAVNMNYRYIKGDFWCLSGSDYTVENLWDEGV
;
A
#
# COMPACT_ATOMS: atom_id res chain seq x y z
N TRP A 1 16.61 -6.50 -0.74
CA TRP A 1 15.76 -5.30 -0.71
C TRP A 1 14.89 -5.32 0.56
N ILE A 2 15.06 -4.35 1.43
CA ILE A 2 14.33 -4.23 2.69
C ILE A 2 13.50 -2.95 2.70
N THR A 3 12.19 -3.11 2.92
CA THR A 3 11.25 -2.00 3.03
C THR A 3 10.67 -1.95 4.45
N SER A 4 10.63 -0.77 5.04
CA SER A 4 9.88 -0.52 6.28
C SER A 4 9.03 0.74 6.16
N LYS A 5 8.27 1.05 7.22
CA LYS A 5 7.32 2.17 7.19
C LYS A 5 7.38 3.00 8.47
N LEU A 6 7.23 4.30 8.29
CA LEU A 6 7.00 5.25 9.37
C LEU A 6 5.59 5.06 9.92
N TRP A 7 5.45 4.78 11.21
CA TRP A 7 4.15 4.62 11.83
C TRP A 7 3.47 5.97 12.10
N ASN A 8 2.16 5.95 12.19
CA ASN A 8 1.29 7.11 12.20
C ASN A 8 1.49 8.07 13.40
N ASN A 9 2.15 7.64 14.47
CA ASN A 9 2.46 8.47 15.64
C ASN A 9 3.85 9.12 15.60
N ARG A 10 4.47 9.18 14.42
CA ARG A 10 5.82 9.76 14.21
C ARG A 10 5.86 10.69 13.00
N HIS A 11 4.77 11.38 12.73
CA HIS A 11 4.61 12.19 11.52
C HIS A 11 5.21 13.59 11.61
N ARG A 12 5.54 14.12 12.79
CA ARG A 12 6.26 15.40 12.84
C ARG A 12 7.66 15.25 12.26
N LYS A 13 8.12 16.26 11.54
CA LYS A 13 9.40 16.25 10.82
C LYS A 13 10.57 15.76 11.66
N GLU A 14 10.69 16.27 12.88
CA GLU A 14 11.76 15.91 13.81
C GLU A 14 11.66 14.49 14.38
N GLN A 15 10.53 13.81 14.19
CA GLN A 15 10.31 12.44 14.68
C GLN A 15 10.67 11.38 13.65
N VAL A 16 10.74 11.73 12.37
CA VAL A 16 10.97 10.77 11.28
C VAL A 16 12.32 10.10 11.40
N GLN A 17 13.40 10.89 11.55
CA GLN A 17 14.74 10.34 11.70
C GLN A 17 14.89 9.44 12.93
N PRO A 18 14.49 9.84 14.16
CA PRO A 18 14.57 8.95 15.34
C PRO A 18 13.75 7.66 15.18
N ALA A 19 12.60 7.71 14.49
CA ALA A 19 11.81 6.52 14.22
C ALA A 19 12.51 5.56 13.24
N LEU A 20 13.20 6.09 12.24
CA LEU A 20 13.99 5.30 11.30
C LEU A 20 15.24 4.72 11.98
N GLU A 21 15.95 5.50 12.82
CA GLU A 21 17.08 5.01 13.63
C GLU A 21 16.68 3.81 14.49
N LEU A 22 15.52 3.89 15.15
CA LEU A 22 15.00 2.77 15.94
C LEU A 22 14.68 1.55 15.05
N THR A 23 14.11 1.77 13.87
CA THR A 23 13.82 0.72 12.90
C THR A 23 15.10 0.02 12.44
N LEU A 24 16.11 0.79 12.05
CA LEU A 24 17.43 0.27 11.62
C LEU A 24 18.11 -0.52 12.73
N LYS A 25 18.11 0.02 13.95
CA LYS A 25 18.65 -0.67 15.14
C LYS A 25 17.97 -2.02 15.38
N ASN A 26 16.64 -2.07 15.31
CA ASN A 26 15.86 -3.29 15.52
C ASN A 26 16.12 -4.35 14.43
N LEU A 27 16.30 -3.91 13.19
CA LEU A 27 16.62 -4.76 12.05
C LEU A 27 18.11 -5.11 11.95
N ARG A 28 18.98 -4.42 12.72
CA ARG A 28 20.45 -4.51 12.64
C ARG A 28 20.96 -4.20 11.24
N LEU A 29 20.48 -3.12 10.66
CA LEU A 29 20.82 -2.60 9.36
C LEU A 29 21.40 -1.19 9.48
N ASP A 30 22.22 -0.81 8.52
CA ASP A 30 22.76 0.55 8.42
C ASP A 30 21.85 1.46 7.63
N TYR A 31 21.05 0.92 6.71
CA TYR A 31 20.08 1.64 5.88
C TYR A 31 18.90 0.74 5.49
N LEU A 32 17.83 1.35 4.97
CA LEU A 32 16.75 0.67 4.25
C LEU A 32 16.85 0.94 2.75
N ASP A 33 16.47 -0.04 1.94
CA ASP A 33 16.28 0.21 0.50
C ASP A 33 15.10 1.15 0.25
N LEU A 34 14.00 1.00 1.00
CA LEU A 34 12.81 1.84 0.85
C LEU A 34 12.15 2.12 2.20
N TYR A 35 11.87 3.40 2.47
CA TYR A 35 11.10 3.82 3.64
C TYR A 35 9.83 4.54 3.21
N LEU A 36 8.67 4.15 3.77
CA LEU A 36 7.35 4.63 3.37
C LEU A 36 6.63 5.32 4.53
N ILE A 37 5.90 6.39 4.28
CA ILE A 37 4.83 6.84 5.19
C ILE A 37 3.72 5.77 5.13
N HIS A 38 3.33 5.18 6.28
CA HIS A 38 2.43 4.00 6.29
C HIS A 38 0.99 4.36 5.92
N TRP A 39 0.45 5.44 6.49
CA TRP A 39 -0.88 5.97 6.20
C TRP A 39 -0.85 7.50 6.22
N PRO A 40 -1.71 8.18 5.48
CA PRO A 40 -1.88 9.64 5.59
C PRO A 40 -2.73 10.01 6.81
N ILE A 41 -2.39 9.47 7.97
CA ILE A 41 -3.09 9.58 9.25
C ILE A 41 -2.07 9.93 10.33
N VAL A 42 -2.37 10.90 11.17
CA VAL A 42 -1.50 11.31 12.26
C VAL A 42 -2.12 10.95 13.61
N LEU A 43 -1.35 10.31 14.46
CA LEU A 43 -1.71 9.97 15.84
C LEU A 43 -0.87 10.76 16.83
N LYS A 44 -1.36 10.92 18.05
CA LYS A 44 -0.54 11.38 19.18
C LYS A 44 0.61 10.40 19.44
N ASP A 45 1.72 10.89 19.96
CA ASP A 45 2.99 10.17 20.10
C ASP A 45 2.90 8.85 20.89
N GLU A 46 2.05 8.81 21.90
CA GLU A 46 1.82 7.66 22.79
C GLU A 46 0.83 6.64 22.21
N VAL A 47 0.16 6.96 21.11
CA VAL A 47 -0.91 6.16 20.53
C VAL A 47 -0.40 5.29 19.39
N THR A 48 -0.62 3.98 19.48
CA THR A 48 -0.32 3.04 18.38
C THR A 48 -1.56 2.76 17.53
N PHE A 49 -2.72 2.59 18.16
CA PHE A 49 -4.02 2.47 17.50
C PHE A 49 -5.03 3.32 18.28
N PRO A 50 -5.75 4.23 17.63
CA PRO A 50 -6.68 5.10 18.31
C PRO A 50 -7.95 4.35 18.70
N THR A 51 -8.48 4.69 19.87
CA THR A 51 -9.76 4.20 20.39
C THR A 51 -10.80 5.31 20.50
N LYS A 52 -10.37 6.57 20.42
CA LYS A 52 -11.18 7.78 20.49
C LYS A 52 -10.60 8.89 19.61
N ALA A 53 -11.46 9.83 19.22
CA ALA A 53 -11.14 10.87 18.26
C ALA A 53 -10.00 11.81 18.69
N ASP A 54 -9.89 12.10 19.98
CA ASP A 54 -8.85 12.99 20.52
C ASP A 54 -7.44 12.38 20.54
N GLU A 55 -7.30 11.12 20.15
CA GLU A 55 -6.01 10.45 19.93
C GLU A 55 -5.49 10.64 18.48
N LEU A 56 -6.34 11.16 17.59
CA LEU A 56 -5.99 11.54 16.22
C LEU A 56 -5.61 13.02 16.16
N VAL A 57 -4.62 13.35 15.36
CA VAL A 57 -4.13 14.70 15.12
C VAL A 57 -4.55 15.13 13.72
N SER A 58 -5.10 16.33 13.58
CA SER A 58 -5.54 16.88 12.31
C SER A 58 -4.37 17.11 11.35
N LEU A 59 -4.56 16.92 10.05
CA LEU A 59 -3.60 17.30 9.00
C LEU A 59 -3.41 18.82 8.86
N LYS A 60 -4.22 19.63 9.56
CA LYS A 60 -3.97 21.07 9.69
C LYS A 60 -2.91 21.37 10.76
N GLU A 61 -2.85 20.55 11.80
CA GLU A 61 -1.87 20.67 12.87
C GLU A 61 -0.53 20.03 12.51
N THR A 62 -0.57 18.85 11.87
CA THR A 62 0.63 18.16 11.37
C THR A 62 0.40 17.81 9.88
N PRO A 63 0.79 18.70 8.97
CA PRO A 63 0.63 18.48 7.53
C PRO A 63 1.49 17.31 7.02
N LEU A 64 0.98 16.55 6.07
CA LEU A 64 1.75 15.48 5.43
C LEU A 64 3.02 15.98 4.72
N THR A 65 3.04 17.24 4.30
CA THR A 65 4.22 17.91 3.72
C THR A 65 5.36 18.03 4.73
N GLU A 66 5.05 18.31 6.00
CA GLU A 66 6.03 18.31 7.10
C GLU A 66 6.64 16.92 7.31
N THR A 67 5.80 15.88 7.32
CA THR A 67 6.26 14.49 7.40
C THR A 67 7.16 14.16 6.21
N TRP A 68 6.77 14.60 5.00
CA TRP A 68 7.52 14.34 3.78
C TRP A 68 8.89 15.03 3.78
N GLU A 69 9.01 16.25 4.30
CA GLU A 69 10.30 16.91 4.53
C GLU A 69 11.21 16.09 5.46
N GLY A 70 10.65 15.46 6.50
CA GLY A 70 11.39 14.54 7.36
C GLY A 70 11.87 13.28 6.62
N MET A 71 11.06 12.74 5.69
CA MET A 71 11.45 11.61 4.83
C MET A 71 12.59 12.00 3.88
N ILE A 72 12.53 13.19 3.27
CA ILE A 72 13.59 13.72 2.40
C ILE A 72 14.89 13.86 3.19
N ALA A 73 14.84 14.43 4.39
CA ALA A 73 16.03 14.58 5.23
C ALA A 73 16.65 13.20 5.62
N ALA A 74 15.82 12.18 5.85
CA ALA A 74 16.31 10.83 6.12
C ALA A 74 16.97 10.18 4.88
N GLN A 75 16.49 10.50 3.68
CA GLN A 75 17.12 10.08 2.42
C GLN A 75 18.46 10.79 2.19
N GLU A 76 18.52 12.10 2.42
CA GLU A 76 19.75 12.90 2.30
C GLU A 76 20.86 12.42 3.27
N LEU A 77 20.50 11.74 4.35
CA LEU A 77 21.43 11.13 5.31
C LEU A 77 21.79 9.66 4.96
N ASP A 78 21.38 9.17 3.79
CA ASP A 78 21.57 7.79 3.34
C ASP A 78 20.98 6.73 4.29
N MET A 79 20.06 7.09 5.18
CA MET A 79 19.38 6.16 6.08
C MET A 79 18.29 5.35 5.36
N ALA A 80 17.75 5.88 4.28
CA ALA A 80 16.90 5.19 3.32
C ALA A 80 17.34 5.60 1.91
N LEU A 81 17.60 4.60 1.05
CA LEU A 81 18.03 4.88 -0.33
C LEU A 81 16.90 5.45 -1.19
N HIS A 82 15.69 4.98 -0.92
CA HIS A 82 14.47 5.42 -1.59
C HIS A 82 13.40 5.77 -0.55
N ILE A 83 12.57 6.77 -0.86
CA ILE A 83 11.44 7.16 -0.02
C ILE A 83 10.13 7.11 -0.78
N GLY A 84 9.04 6.87 -0.07
CA GLY A 84 7.73 6.78 -0.69
C GLY A 84 6.59 6.87 0.31
N THR A 85 5.41 6.55 -0.19
CA THR A 85 4.16 6.63 0.54
C THR A 85 3.42 5.30 0.53
N SER A 86 2.47 5.14 1.43
CA SER A 86 1.53 4.03 1.40
C SER A 86 0.12 4.55 1.71
N ASN A 87 -0.87 4.08 0.94
CA ASN A 87 -2.28 4.50 1.05
C ASN A 87 -2.52 5.98 0.68
N PHE A 88 -1.71 6.54 -0.20
CA PHE A 88 -1.87 7.92 -0.67
C PHE A 88 -2.68 7.98 -1.97
N SER A 89 -3.61 8.92 -2.02
CA SER A 89 -4.34 9.29 -3.21
C SER A 89 -3.49 10.13 -4.16
N ILE A 90 -3.93 10.30 -5.40
CA ILE A 90 -3.29 11.21 -6.38
C ILE A 90 -3.20 12.62 -5.81
N LYS A 91 -4.26 13.11 -5.17
CA LYS A 91 -4.31 14.45 -4.56
C LYS A 91 -3.20 14.62 -3.53
N LYS A 92 -3.07 13.69 -2.58
CA LYS A 92 -2.04 13.75 -1.54
C LYS A 92 -0.63 13.66 -2.11
N ILE A 93 -0.40 12.82 -3.13
CA ILE A 93 0.90 12.76 -3.82
C ILE A 93 1.24 14.10 -4.47
N LYS A 94 0.29 14.73 -5.14
CA LYS A 94 0.47 16.06 -5.72
C LYS A 94 0.78 17.11 -4.67
N GLU A 95 0.03 17.13 -3.56
CA GLU A 95 0.27 18.07 -2.45
C GLU A 95 1.71 17.96 -1.91
N LEU A 96 2.25 16.72 -1.74
CA LEU A 96 3.65 16.54 -1.34
C LEU A 96 4.62 17.07 -2.38
N THR A 97 4.40 16.71 -3.65
CA THR A 97 5.28 17.08 -4.76
C THR A 97 5.29 18.58 -5.00
N ASP A 98 4.13 19.23 -5.00
CA ASP A 98 3.98 20.67 -5.22
C ASP A 98 4.64 21.50 -4.09
N ALA A 99 4.56 21.00 -2.85
CA ALA A 99 5.11 21.71 -1.70
C ALA A 99 6.63 21.58 -1.59
N THR A 100 7.22 20.44 -1.99
CA THR A 100 8.63 20.13 -1.72
C THR A 100 9.50 20.01 -2.97
N GLY A 101 8.89 19.87 -4.13
CA GLY A 101 9.58 19.56 -5.40
C GLY A 101 10.05 18.10 -5.50
N VAL A 102 9.85 17.28 -4.46
CA VAL A 102 10.28 15.88 -4.42
C VAL A 102 9.04 14.97 -4.42
N LYS A 103 8.94 14.11 -5.42
CA LYS A 103 7.83 13.14 -5.52
C LYS A 103 8.20 11.81 -4.88
N PRO A 104 7.21 11.05 -4.35
CA PRO A 104 7.45 9.69 -3.90
C PRO A 104 7.96 8.80 -5.02
N GLU A 105 8.95 7.96 -4.74
CA GLU A 105 9.46 6.97 -5.70
C GLU A 105 8.56 5.73 -5.77
N ASN A 106 7.82 5.45 -4.68
CA ASN A 106 6.88 4.35 -4.57
C ASN A 106 5.61 4.78 -3.84
N ASN A 107 4.45 4.26 -4.27
CA ASN A 107 3.23 4.31 -3.48
C ASN A 107 2.71 2.88 -3.27
N GLN A 108 2.68 2.41 -2.03
CA GLN A 108 2.19 1.08 -1.70
C GLN A 108 0.71 1.13 -1.30
N VAL A 109 -0.15 0.47 -2.07
CA VAL A 109 -1.62 0.49 -1.88
C VAL A 109 -2.22 -0.91 -1.91
N GLU A 110 -3.45 -1.07 -1.39
CA GLU A 110 -4.21 -2.28 -1.66
C GLU A 110 -4.45 -2.42 -3.15
N MET A 111 -3.99 -3.56 -3.72
CA MET A 111 -4.16 -3.81 -5.15
C MET A 111 -4.25 -5.31 -5.44
N HIS A 112 -5.32 -5.70 -6.12
CA HIS A 112 -5.64 -7.06 -6.53
C HIS A 112 -6.68 -7.00 -7.66
N PRO A 113 -7.07 -8.14 -8.30
CA PRO A 113 -8.00 -8.13 -9.44
C PRO A 113 -9.33 -7.41 -9.20
N PHE A 114 -9.86 -7.40 -7.96
CA PHE A 114 -11.11 -6.68 -7.64
C PHE A 114 -10.91 -5.19 -7.29
N LEU A 115 -9.66 -4.75 -7.04
CA LEU A 115 -9.29 -3.35 -6.82
C LEU A 115 -8.04 -3.04 -7.65
N GLN A 116 -8.22 -2.72 -8.92
CA GLN A 116 -7.11 -2.63 -9.86
C GLN A 116 -6.38 -1.29 -9.86
N GLN A 117 -6.87 -0.30 -9.12
CA GLN A 117 -6.25 1.02 -9.01
C GLN A 117 -5.95 1.69 -10.37
N LYS A 118 -6.87 1.53 -11.35
CA LYS A 118 -6.60 1.93 -12.76
C LYS A 118 -6.17 3.40 -12.89
N THR A 119 -6.91 4.31 -12.27
CA THR A 119 -6.64 5.76 -12.33
C THR A 119 -5.33 6.10 -11.61
N LEU A 120 -5.13 5.57 -10.41
CA LEU A 120 -3.91 5.78 -9.64
C LEU A 120 -2.69 5.21 -10.38
N LYS A 121 -2.82 4.02 -10.99
CA LYS A 121 -1.73 3.41 -11.77
C LYS A 121 -1.36 4.27 -12.97
N ALA A 122 -2.34 4.73 -13.74
CA ALA A 122 -2.08 5.59 -14.91
C ALA A 122 -1.36 6.88 -14.51
N TYR A 123 -1.75 7.49 -13.39
CA TYR A 123 -1.06 8.66 -12.84
C TYR A 123 0.38 8.32 -12.42
N CYS A 124 0.56 7.25 -11.65
CA CYS A 124 1.89 6.85 -11.17
C CYS A 124 2.83 6.50 -12.33
N ASP A 125 2.34 5.80 -13.36
CA ASP A 125 3.11 5.49 -14.57
C ASP A 125 3.58 6.77 -15.28
N ALA A 126 2.69 7.77 -15.42
CA ALA A 126 3.01 9.04 -16.06
C ALA A 126 4.05 9.85 -15.27
N GLU A 127 4.02 9.75 -13.94
CA GLU A 127 4.95 10.44 -13.04
C GLU A 127 6.24 9.66 -12.74
N GLY A 128 6.35 8.41 -13.21
CA GLY A 128 7.48 7.53 -12.89
C GLY A 128 7.49 7.07 -11.43
N ILE A 129 6.33 6.96 -10.79
CA ILE A 129 6.14 6.45 -9.43
C ILE A 129 5.82 4.97 -9.50
N LEU A 130 6.58 4.13 -8.82
CA LEU A 130 6.31 2.69 -8.78
C LEU A 130 5.13 2.39 -7.87
N LEU A 131 4.18 1.57 -8.33
CA LEU A 131 3.12 1.03 -7.48
C LEU A 131 3.49 -0.34 -6.91
N THR A 132 3.27 -0.51 -5.60
CA THR A 132 3.36 -1.80 -4.91
C THR A 132 2.00 -2.20 -4.36
N GLY A 133 1.52 -3.39 -4.75
CA GLY A 133 0.25 -3.95 -4.25
C GLY A 133 0.43 -4.73 -2.95
N TYR A 134 -0.18 -4.25 -1.84
CA TYR A 134 -0.39 -5.10 -0.68
C TYR A 134 -1.74 -5.83 -0.76
N ALA A 135 -1.93 -6.85 0.08
CA ALA A 135 -3.10 -7.72 0.04
C ALA A 135 -3.44 -8.29 -1.35
N PRO A 136 -2.45 -8.72 -2.16
CA PRO A 136 -2.67 -9.12 -3.55
C PRO A 136 -3.60 -10.33 -3.68
N LEU A 137 -3.80 -11.07 -2.61
CA LEU A 137 -4.64 -12.27 -2.52
C LEU A 137 -5.93 -12.04 -1.71
N GLY A 138 -6.30 -10.77 -1.42
CA GLY A 138 -7.58 -10.40 -0.78
C GLY A 138 -7.59 -10.41 0.73
N SER A 139 -6.43 -10.59 1.40
CA SER A 139 -6.30 -10.45 2.88
C SER A 139 -7.34 -11.24 3.68
N ALA A 140 -7.56 -12.50 3.33
CA ALA A 140 -8.54 -13.37 4.01
C ALA A 140 -8.16 -13.68 5.47
N ASP A 141 -6.92 -13.40 5.87
CA ASP A 141 -6.37 -13.56 7.22
C ASP A 141 -6.51 -12.31 8.11
N ARG A 142 -7.20 -11.26 7.64
CA ARG A 142 -7.46 -10.07 8.45
C ARG A 142 -8.38 -10.38 9.64
N PRO A 143 -8.38 -9.56 10.70
CA PRO A 143 -9.23 -9.78 11.87
C PRO A 143 -10.71 -9.99 11.50
N ALA A 144 -11.37 -10.95 12.16
CA ALA A 144 -12.73 -11.37 11.84
C ALA A 144 -13.76 -10.20 11.90
N ASN A 145 -13.56 -9.25 12.81
CA ASN A 145 -14.40 -8.04 12.92
C ASN A 145 -14.24 -7.06 11.75
N ARG A 146 -13.31 -7.31 10.82
CA ARG A 146 -13.12 -6.54 9.58
C ARG A 146 -13.54 -7.31 8.33
N ILE A 147 -14.04 -8.53 8.50
CA ILE A 147 -14.59 -9.33 7.40
C ILE A 147 -16.08 -9.00 7.28
N VAL A 148 -16.51 -8.61 6.07
CA VAL A 148 -17.91 -8.33 5.77
C VAL A 148 -18.58 -9.62 5.29
N GLU A 149 -19.73 -9.97 5.89
CA GLU A 149 -20.52 -11.12 5.44
C GLU A 149 -20.93 -10.96 3.98
N GLY A 150 -20.72 -12.01 3.19
CA GLY A 150 -21.05 -11.99 1.75
C GLY A 150 -20.08 -11.20 0.86
N GLU A 151 -18.95 -10.73 1.40
CA GLU A 151 -17.95 -10.05 0.58
C GLU A 151 -17.42 -10.96 -0.56
N PRO A 152 -17.07 -10.37 -1.71
CA PRO A 152 -16.53 -11.14 -2.83
C PRO A 152 -15.21 -11.79 -2.46
N LYS A 153 -14.96 -13.00 -2.97
CA LYS A 153 -13.73 -13.74 -2.73
C LYS A 153 -12.96 -13.92 -4.04
N LEU A 154 -11.74 -13.44 -4.08
CA LEU A 154 -10.86 -13.56 -5.27
C LEU A 154 -10.67 -14.99 -5.72
N PHE A 155 -10.48 -15.92 -4.77
CA PHE A 155 -10.27 -17.34 -5.05
C PHE A 155 -11.51 -18.06 -5.61
N ASP A 156 -12.70 -17.46 -5.50
CA ASP A 156 -13.95 -18.03 -6.00
C ASP A 156 -14.35 -17.48 -7.38
N ASN A 157 -13.59 -16.50 -7.91
CA ASN A 157 -13.89 -15.91 -9.21
C ASN A 157 -13.59 -16.91 -10.35
N GLU A 158 -14.60 -17.20 -11.17
CA GLU A 158 -14.53 -18.18 -12.26
C GLU A 158 -13.50 -17.80 -13.34
N ILE A 159 -13.39 -16.52 -13.70
CA ILE A 159 -12.42 -16.05 -14.69
C ILE A 159 -11.00 -16.33 -14.23
N ILE A 160 -10.68 -15.99 -12.97
CA ILE A 160 -9.34 -16.21 -12.41
C ILE A 160 -9.02 -17.71 -12.35
N ARG A 161 -10.00 -18.53 -11.95
CA ARG A 161 -9.87 -20.00 -11.89
C ARG A 161 -9.62 -20.61 -13.28
N ASN A 162 -10.38 -20.19 -14.29
CA ASN A 162 -10.25 -20.71 -15.64
C ASN A 162 -8.87 -20.37 -16.23
N ILE A 163 -8.35 -19.16 -15.97
CA ILE A 163 -6.99 -18.78 -16.39
C ILE A 163 -5.96 -19.65 -15.66
N ALA A 164 -6.10 -19.85 -14.35
CA ALA A 164 -5.21 -20.68 -13.56
C ALA A 164 -5.17 -22.12 -14.11
N GLU A 165 -6.33 -22.72 -14.39
CA GLU A 165 -6.44 -24.06 -14.96
C GLU A 165 -5.78 -24.15 -16.35
N SER A 166 -6.03 -23.18 -17.24
CA SER A 166 -5.44 -23.15 -18.58
C SER A 166 -3.91 -23.02 -18.56
N LYS A 167 -3.36 -22.33 -17.55
CA LYS A 167 -1.91 -22.15 -17.34
C LYS A 167 -1.26 -23.29 -16.54
N GLY A 168 -2.04 -24.18 -15.95
CA GLY A 168 -1.52 -25.22 -15.07
C GLY A 168 -0.88 -24.67 -13.78
N CYS A 169 -1.35 -23.51 -13.28
CA CYS A 169 -0.83 -22.85 -12.10
C CYS A 169 -1.94 -22.63 -11.04
N SER A 170 -1.59 -22.17 -9.85
CA SER A 170 -2.57 -21.87 -8.82
C SER A 170 -3.28 -20.53 -9.09
N VAL A 171 -4.49 -20.38 -8.51
CA VAL A 171 -5.25 -19.12 -8.53
C VAL A 171 -4.43 -17.97 -7.92
N ALA A 172 -3.65 -18.25 -6.87
CA ALA A 172 -2.75 -17.28 -6.26
C ALA A 172 -1.67 -16.84 -7.25
N GLN A 173 -1.01 -17.77 -7.93
CA GLN A 173 -0.01 -17.47 -8.94
C GLN A 173 -0.58 -16.65 -10.10
N THR A 174 -1.79 -16.94 -10.56
CA THR A 174 -2.47 -16.15 -11.60
C THR A 174 -2.66 -14.69 -11.19
N MET A 175 -3.09 -14.44 -9.96
CA MET A 175 -3.26 -13.08 -9.44
C MET A 175 -1.93 -12.33 -9.31
N LEU A 176 -0.88 -13.01 -8.87
CA LEU A 176 0.46 -12.42 -8.75
C LEU A 176 1.10 -12.16 -10.12
N ALA A 177 0.99 -13.11 -11.06
CA ALA A 177 1.42 -12.96 -12.45
C ALA A 177 0.72 -11.75 -13.12
N TRP A 178 -0.58 -11.59 -12.90
CA TRP A 178 -1.33 -10.43 -13.38
C TRP A 178 -0.76 -9.11 -12.83
N ALA A 179 -0.44 -9.05 -11.53
CA ALA A 179 0.13 -7.85 -10.93
C ALA A 179 1.49 -7.49 -11.53
N VAL A 180 2.36 -8.49 -11.70
CA VAL A 180 3.70 -8.32 -12.30
C VAL A 180 3.59 -7.92 -13.78
N SER A 181 2.72 -8.58 -14.56
CA SER A 181 2.50 -8.26 -15.99
C SER A 181 2.01 -6.83 -16.23
N ARG A 182 1.42 -6.18 -15.22
CA ARG A 182 1.02 -4.77 -15.28
C ARG A 182 2.17 -3.79 -14.98
N GLY A 183 3.39 -4.27 -14.73
CA GLY A 183 4.51 -3.44 -14.30
C GLY A 183 4.37 -2.92 -12.86
N THR A 184 3.70 -3.68 -11.98
CA THR A 184 3.57 -3.35 -10.55
C THR A 184 4.30 -4.36 -9.68
N CYS A 185 4.83 -3.91 -8.53
CA CYS A 185 5.32 -4.82 -7.52
C CYS A 185 4.17 -5.40 -6.69
N THR A 186 4.38 -6.57 -6.09
CA THR A 186 3.39 -7.21 -5.22
C THR A 186 4.07 -7.91 -4.04
N ILE A 187 3.42 -7.88 -2.87
CA ILE A 187 3.99 -8.38 -1.60
C ILE A 187 3.09 -9.43 -0.94
N PRO A 188 2.99 -10.65 -1.52
CA PRO A 188 2.19 -11.72 -0.93
C PRO A 188 2.84 -12.24 0.35
N LYS A 189 2.12 -12.18 1.46
CA LYS A 189 2.58 -12.72 2.75
C LYS A 189 2.40 -14.22 2.81
N SER A 190 3.44 -14.95 3.21
CA SER A 190 3.33 -16.35 3.59
C SER A 190 4.38 -16.72 4.64
N VAL A 191 4.11 -17.74 5.45
CA VAL A 191 5.07 -18.43 6.32
C VAL A 191 5.24 -19.89 5.92
N ASN A 192 4.54 -20.33 4.87
CA ASN A 192 4.64 -21.69 4.33
C ASN A 192 5.71 -21.70 3.22
N PRO A 193 6.79 -22.50 3.36
CA PRO A 193 7.88 -22.53 2.38
C PRO A 193 7.44 -22.86 0.95
N ALA A 194 6.48 -23.79 0.78
CA ALA A 194 5.96 -24.12 -0.54
C ALA A 194 5.24 -22.94 -1.19
N ARG A 195 4.40 -22.23 -0.45
CA ARG A 195 3.71 -21.02 -0.94
C ARG A 195 4.68 -19.86 -1.20
N LEU A 196 5.76 -19.72 -0.43
CA LEU A 196 6.80 -18.72 -0.71
C LEU A 196 7.45 -18.97 -2.06
N LYS A 197 7.75 -20.24 -2.37
CA LYS A 197 8.28 -20.65 -3.67
C LYS A 197 7.27 -20.40 -4.78
N GLU A 198 6.02 -20.85 -4.64
CA GLU A 198 4.94 -20.60 -5.61
C GLU A 198 4.73 -19.10 -5.89
N ASN A 199 4.76 -18.26 -4.84
CA ASN A 199 4.63 -16.82 -4.99
C ASN A 199 5.78 -16.21 -5.80
N LEU A 200 7.01 -16.69 -5.62
CA LEU A 200 8.16 -16.22 -6.37
C LEU A 200 8.09 -16.67 -7.84
N GLU A 201 7.73 -17.94 -8.08
CA GLU A 201 7.58 -18.53 -9.42
C GLU A 201 6.44 -17.88 -10.23
N ALA A 202 5.50 -17.17 -9.59
CA ALA A 202 4.46 -16.44 -10.28
C ALA A 202 4.99 -15.35 -11.22
N ALA A 203 6.20 -14.85 -10.99
CA ALA A 203 6.84 -13.85 -11.85
C ALA A 203 7.23 -14.41 -13.24
N ASP A 204 7.37 -15.73 -13.37
CA ASP A 204 7.73 -16.41 -14.61
C ASP A 204 6.50 -16.82 -15.44
N ILE A 205 5.28 -16.56 -14.93
CA ILE A 205 4.03 -16.93 -15.60
C ILE A 205 3.60 -15.78 -16.51
N GLU A 206 3.63 -16.02 -17.80
CA GLU A 206 3.17 -15.07 -18.81
C GLU A 206 1.65 -15.20 -19.05
N LEU A 207 0.94 -14.08 -18.92
CA LEU A 207 -0.46 -13.96 -19.30
C LEU A 207 -0.57 -13.32 -20.69
N SER A 208 -1.36 -13.92 -21.58
CA SER A 208 -1.65 -13.36 -22.89
C SER A 208 -2.51 -12.08 -22.78
N ASP A 209 -2.53 -11.26 -23.84
CA ASP A 209 -3.37 -10.06 -23.92
C ASP A 209 -4.84 -10.37 -23.67
N SER A 210 -5.34 -11.52 -24.15
CA SER A 210 -6.71 -11.97 -23.91
C SER A 210 -6.97 -12.28 -22.44
N GLU A 211 -6.04 -12.96 -21.75
CA GLU A 211 -6.14 -13.24 -20.32
C GLU A 211 -6.02 -11.95 -19.48
N MET A 212 -5.13 -11.05 -19.87
CA MET A 212 -5.03 -9.73 -19.25
C MET A 212 -6.31 -8.91 -19.41
N ALA A 213 -6.97 -8.97 -20.57
CA ALA A 213 -8.25 -8.33 -20.79
C ALA A 213 -9.38 -8.96 -19.94
N GLN A 214 -9.39 -10.29 -19.80
CA GLN A 214 -10.31 -10.98 -18.89
C GLN A 214 -10.07 -10.57 -17.42
N MET A 215 -8.81 -10.53 -16.98
CA MET A 215 -8.45 -10.04 -15.65
C MET A 215 -8.85 -8.57 -15.44
N ALA A 216 -8.75 -7.72 -16.46
CA ALA A 216 -9.19 -6.33 -16.41
C ALA A 216 -10.72 -6.20 -16.21
N ALA A 217 -11.50 -7.18 -16.68
CA ALA A 217 -12.96 -7.19 -16.58
C ALA A 217 -13.48 -7.57 -15.18
N VAL A 218 -12.68 -8.22 -14.33
CA VAL A 218 -13.12 -8.62 -12.97
C VAL A 218 -13.06 -7.49 -11.95
N ASN A 219 -12.60 -6.30 -12.34
CA ASN A 219 -12.52 -5.15 -11.43
C ASN A 219 -13.90 -4.76 -10.88
N MET A 220 -13.99 -4.67 -9.56
CA MET A 220 -15.22 -4.30 -8.85
C MET A 220 -15.06 -3.00 -8.07
N ASN A 221 -13.85 -2.42 -8.04
CA ASN A 221 -13.45 -1.35 -7.12
C ASN A 221 -13.73 -1.70 -5.65
N TYR A 222 -13.60 -2.99 -5.32
CA TYR A 222 -13.87 -3.50 -3.98
C TYR A 222 -12.60 -3.48 -3.13
N ARG A 223 -12.63 -2.69 -2.04
CA ARG A 223 -11.54 -2.54 -1.08
C ARG A 223 -11.83 -3.38 0.17
N TYR A 224 -10.93 -4.33 0.50
CA TYR A 224 -11.03 -5.13 1.73
C TYR A 224 -10.55 -4.37 2.96
N ILE A 225 -9.54 -3.50 2.81
CA ILE A 225 -8.96 -2.71 3.90
C ILE A 225 -9.40 -1.25 3.72
N LYS A 226 -10.65 -0.97 4.14
CA LYS A 226 -11.33 0.31 3.91
C LYS A 226 -10.67 1.50 4.60
N GLY A 227 -9.91 1.26 5.69
CA GLY A 227 -9.31 2.34 6.48
C GLY A 227 -10.30 3.04 7.42
N ASP A 228 -11.54 2.59 7.48
CA ASP A 228 -12.60 3.10 8.35
C ASP A 228 -12.26 3.06 9.85
N PHE A 229 -11.36 2.18 10.23
CA PHE A 229 -10.82 2.09 11.59
C PHE A 229 -9.96 3.30 12.01
N TRP A 230 -9.59 4.18 11.08
CA TRP A 230 -9.00 5.48 11.34
C TRP A 230 -10.03 6.61 11.46
N CYS A 231 -11.26 6.37 10.98
CA CYS A 231 -12.31 7.38 10.85
C CYS A 231 -13.23 7.37 12.08
N LEU A 232 -12.69 7.71 13.24
CA LEU A 232 -13.45 7.73 14.49
C LEU A 232 -14.38 8.93 14.55
N SER A 233 -15.59 8.73 15.10
CA SER A 233 -16.60 9.79 15.25
C SER A 233 -16.03 10.97 16.05
N GLY A 234 -16.10 12.17 15.46
CA GLY A 234 -15.54 13.40 16.04
C GLY A 234 -14.09 13.70 15.66
N SER A 235 -13.44 12.84 14.85
CA SER A 235 -12.14 13.16 14.23
C SER A 235 -12.33 13.85 12.87
N ASP A 236 -11.27 14.47 12.36
CA ASP A 236 -11.24 15.08 11.02
C ASP A 236 -11.12 14.04 9.89
N TYR A 237 -10.88 12.77 10.21
CA TYR A 237 -10.67 11.72 9.22
C TYR A 237 -11.98 11.03 8.86
N THR A 238 -12.23 10.93 7.56
CA THR A 238 -13.35 10.19 6.97
C THR A 238 -12.82 9.27 5.84
N VAL A 239 -13.59 8.26 5.46
CA VAL A 239 -13.22 7.38 4.35
C VAL A 239 -13.06 8.19 3.05
N GLU A 240 -13.91 9.19 2.84
CA GLU A 240 -13.88 10.07 1.68
C GLU A 240 -12.57 10.86 1.61
N ASN A 241 -12.15 11.50 2.71
CA ASN A 241 -10.92 12.29 2.71
C ASN A 241 -9.65 11.46 2.86
N LEU A 242 -9.77 10.21 3.32
CA LEU A 242 -8.66 9.26 3.34
C LEU A 242 -8.25 8.85 1.91
N TRP A 243 -9.24 8.52 1.08
CA TRP A 243 -8.99 8.01 -0.26
C TRP A 243 -9.15 9.06 -1.35
N ASP A 244 -9.81 10.20 -1.07
CA ASP A 244 -10.18 11.24 -2.06
C ASP A 244 -10.93 10.66 -3.28
N GLU A 245 -11.66 9.57 -3.09
CA GLU A 245 -12.47 8.93 -4.13
C GLU A 245 -13.80 9.68 -4.25
N GLY A 246 -14.07 10.21 -5.45
CA GLY A 246 -15.28 10.99 -5.74
C GLY A 246 -15.10 12.51 -5.74
N VAL A 247 -13.87 12.99 -5.68
CA VAL A 247 -13.54 14.42 -5.81
C VAL A 247 -12.97 14.68 -7.19
#